data_fa82f675bea065ad1e9485e6524b7135
#
_entry.id   fa82f675bea065ad1e9485e6524b7135
#
_cell.length_a   1.000
_cell.length_b   1.000
_cell.length_c   1.000
_cell.angle_alpha   90.00
_cell.angle_beta   90.00
_cell.angle_gamma   90.00
#
_symmetry.space_group_name_H-M   'P 1'
#
loop_
_entity.id
_entity.type
_entity.pdbx_description
1 polymer ?
#
loop_
_entity_poly.entity_id
_entity_poly.type
_entity_poly.pdbx_seq_one_letter_code
_entity_poly.pdbx_strand_id
1 'polypeptide(L)' 'MNKLSVTIKDDNGRDCSIENIRTFQKHLMVFHKTGVSIHDENGHYFTVNDSFREMVDGLVGDLSI' A
#
# COMPACT_ATOMS: atom_id res chain seq x y z
N MET A 1 8.54 -9.54 16.12
CA MET A 1 7.64 -9.70 14.96
C MET A 1 7.09 -8.33 14.58
N ASN A 2 7.16 -7.97 13.31
CA ASN A 2 6.72 -6.64 12.85
C ASN A 2 5.23 -6.65 12.53
N LYS A 3 4.42 -6.05 13.39
CA LYS A 3 2.97 -5.98 13.19
C LYS A 3 2.55 -5.11 12.02
N LEU A 4 3.45 -4.24 11.55
CA LEU A 4 3.18 -3.33 10.45
C LEU A 4 3.49 -3.95 9.09
N SER A 5 4.08 -5.13 9.08
CA SER A 5 4.41 -5.83 7.84
C SER A 5 3.17 -6.54 7.29
N VAL A 6 2.88 -6.32 6.02
CA VAL A 6 1.77 -6.97 5.33
C VAL A 6 2.24 -7.44 3.96
N THR A 7 1.52 -8.39 3.37
CA THR A 7 1.76 -8.83 2.00
C THR A 7 0.54 -8.47 1.15
N ILE A 8 0.78 -7.76 0.04
CA ILE A 8 -0.27 -7.40 -0.89
C ILE A 8 0.12 -7.82 -2.30
N LYS A 9 -0.85 -7.98 -3.18
CA LYS A 9 -0.61 -8.34 -4.58
C LYS A 9 -0.27 -7.09 -5.38
N ASP A 10 0.77 -7.19 -6.22
CA ASP A 10 1.08 -6.11 -7.16
C ASP A 10 0.17 -6.21 -8.40
N ASP A 11 0.36 -5.30 -9.37
CA ASP A 11 -0.45 -5.28 -10.58
C ASP A 11 -0.32 -6.54 -11.44
N ASN A 12 0.77 -7.29 -11.25
CA ASN A 12 1.00 -8.54 -11.96
C ASN A 12 0.52 -9.76 -11.17
N GLY A 13 -0.14 -9.56 -10.03
CA GLY A 13 -0.65 -10.64 -9.20
C GLY A 13 0.41 -11.35 -8.36
N ARG A 14 1.61 -10.77 -8.25
CA ARG A 14 2.68 -11.32 -7.42
C ARG A 14 2.63 -10.74 -6.02
N ASP A 15 3.01 -11.54 -5.03
CA ASP A 15 3.07 -11.09 -3.65
C ASP A 15 4.19 -10.06 -3.46
N CYS A 16 3.85 -8.95 -2.82
CA CYS A 16 4.82 -7.93 -2.44
C CYS A 16 4.74 -7.73 -0.93
N SER A 17 5.86 -7.91 -0.26
CA SER A 17 5.94 -7.69 1.18
C SER A 17 6.16 -6.21 1.45
N ILE A 18 5.24 -5.60 2.19
CA ILE A 18 5.34 -4.21 2.63
C ILE A 18 5.80 -4.24 4.08
N GLU A 19 6.99 -3.77 4.34
CA GLU A 19 7.60 -3.85 5.67
C GLU A 19 6.84 -3.02 6.70
N ASN A 20 6.37 -1.83 6.32
CA ASN A 20 5.63 -0.95 7.21
C ASN A 20 4.48 -0.30 6.46
N ILE A 21 3.28 -0.82 6.68
CA ILE A 21 2.09 -0.35 5.95
C ILE A 21 1.73 1.10 6.29
N ARG A 22 2.06 1.59 7.48
CA ARG A 22 1.81 2.99 7.85
C ARG A 22 2.70 3.93 7.07
N THR A 23 3.97 3.59 6.91
CA THR A 23 4.91 4.37 6.09
C THR A 23 4.46 4.34 4.63
N PHE A 24 4.01 3.19 4.16
CA PHE A 24 3.49 3.04 2.80
C PHE A 24 2.25 3.93 2.59
N GLN A 25 1.31 3.92 3.53
CA GLN A 25 0.12 4.78 3.50
C GLN A 25 0.52 6.26 3.45
N LYS A 26 1.47 6.65 4.28
CA LYS A 26 1.95 8.04 4.33
C LYS A 26 2.52 8.47 2.98
N HIS A 27 3.29 7.58 2.33
CA HIS A 27 3.83 7.84 1.00
C HIS A 27 2.69 8.08 -0.01
N LEU A 28 1.65 7.25 0.02
CA LEU A 28 0.50 7.42 -0.87
C LEU A 28 -0.20 8.74 -0.62
N MET A 29 -0.33 9.15 0.63
CA MET A 29 -0.97 10.41 0.98
C MET A 29 -0.19 11.64 0.52
N VAL A 30 1.12 11.52 0.38
CA VAL A 30 1.98 12.63 -0.06
C VAL A 30 2.10 12.66 -1.57
N PHE A 31 2.35 11.51 -2.20
CA PHE A 31 2.71 11.45 -3.63
C PHE A 31 1.61 10.89 -4.52
N HIS A 32 0.62 10.19 -3.97
CA HIS A 32 -0.43 9.50 -4.73
C HIS A 32 -1.80 9.77 -4.10
N LYS A 33 -2.01 11.01 -3.66
CA LYS A 33 -3.18 11.37 -2.87
C LYS A 33 -4.49 11.32 -3.65
N THR A 34 -4.46 11.71 -4.93
CA THR A 34 -5.67 11.80 -5.75
C THR A 34 -5.42 11.24 -7.14
N GLY A 35 -6.50 10.90 -7.83
CA GLY A 35 -6.41 10.40 -9.21
C GLY A 35 -5.86 9.00 -9.30
N VAL A 36 -5.29 8.68 -10.45
CA VAL A 36 -4.69 7.38 -10.73
C VAL A 36 -3.22 7.57 -11.05
N SER A 37 -2.36 6.84 -10.36
CA SER A 37 -0.91 6.90 -10.58
C SER A 37 -0.31 5.51 -10.36
N ILE A 38 0.96 5.35 -10.74
CA ILE A 38 1.68 4.10 -10.54
C ILE A 38 2.74 4.29 -9.47
N HIS A 39 2.74 3.42 -8.48
CA HIS A 39 3.78 3.39 -7.45
C HIS A 39 4.67 2.18 -7.66
N ASP A 40 5.99 2.41 -7.62
CA ASP A 40 7.01 1.35 -7.70
C ASP A 40 7.51 1.05 -6.28
N GLU A 41 7.41 -0.22 -5.89
CA GLU A 41 7.91 -0.68 -4.59
C GLU A 41 8.78 -1.91 -4.81
N ASN A 42 10.09 -1.74 -4.75
CA ASN A 42 11.07 -2.83 -4.89
C ASN A 42 10.84 -3.70 -6.15
N GLY A 43 10.55 -3.05 -7.29
CA GLY A 43 10.31 -3.74 -8.54
C GLY A 43 8.88 -4.24 -8.72
N HIS A 44 8.00 -3.99 -7.76
CA HIS A 44 6.58 -4.26 -7.86
C HIS A 44 5.84 -2.98 -8.20
N TYR A 45 4.88 -3.05 -9.12
CA TYR A 45 4.11 -1.89 -9.52
C TYR A 45 2.68 -2.00 -9.02
N PHE A 46 2.18 -0.88 -8.52
CA PHE A 46 0.81 -0.79 -8.00
C PHE A 46 0.10 0.36 -8.68
N THR A 47 -1.07 0.08 -9.26
CA THR A 47 -1.96 1.15 -9.71
C THR A 47 -2.66 1.72 -8.49
N VAL A 48 -2.34 2.97 -8.16
CA VAL A 48 -2.93 3.65 -7.01
C VAL A 48 -4.13 4.44 -7.48
N ASN A 49 -5.30 4.02 -7.06
CA ASN A 49 -6.59 4.66 -7.33
C ASN A 49 -7.37 4.70 -6.01
N ASP A 50 -8.63 5.13 -6.06
CA ASP A 50 -9.44 5.24 -4.85
C ASP A 50 -9.60 3.89 -4.14
N SER A 51 -9.85 2.82 -4.90
CA SER A 51 -9.99 1.48 -4.32
C SER A 51 -8.72 1.03 -3.62
N PHE A 52 -7.58 1.31 -4.23
CA PHE A 52 -6.29 0.93 -3.65
C PHE A 52 -6.04 1.69 -2.36
N ARG A 53 -6.30 3.00 -2.37
CA ARG A 53 -6.13 3.83 -1.17
C ARG A 53 -7.05 3.37 -0.03
N GLU A 54 -8.29 3.01 -0.34
CA GLU A 54 -9.23 2.47 0.65
C GLU A 54 -8.74 1.14 1.22
N MET A 55 -8.20 0.27 0.38
CA MET A 55 -7.65 -1.02 0.82
C MET A 55 -6.50 -0.80 1.79
N VAL A 56 -5.58 0.10 1.47
CA VAL A 56 -4.44 0.42 2.35
C VAL A 56 -4.93 1.04 3.67
N ASP A 57 -5.89 1.95 3.60
CA ASP A 57 -6.48 2.55 4.80
C ASP A 57 -7.11 1.50 5.70
N GLY A 58 -7.78 0.52 5.11
CA GLY A 58 -8.37 -0.61 5.85
C GLY A 58 -7.32 -1.45 6.55
N LEU A 59 -6.19 -1.72 5.87
CA LEU A 59 -5.09 -2.48 6.48
C LEU A 59 -4.49 -1.73 7.67
N VAL A 60 -4.31 -0.42 7.56
CA VAL A 60 -3.81 0.40 8.66
C VAL A 60 -4.82 0.45 9.80
N GLY A 61 -6.11 0.58 9.47
CA GLY A 61 -7.18 0.58 10.47
C GLY A 61 -7.24 -0.71 11.28
N ASP A 62 -7.01 -1.85 10.63
CA ASP A 62 -7.00 -3.15 11.29
C ASP A 62 -5.86 -3.28 12.31
N LEU A 63 -4.80 -2.51 12.14
CA LEU A 63 -3.67 -2.51 13.07
C LEU A 63 -3.88 -1.58 14.27
N SER A 64 -4.89 -0.75 14.24
CA SER A 64 -5.14 0.30 15.23
C SER A 64 -6.07 -0.18 16.34
N ILE A 65 -5.80 -1.31 16.91
CA ILE A 65 -6.62 -1.87 17.97
C ILE A 65 -6.20 -1.31 19.32
#